data_f6563c72077da21f6ab2a7f9604b6ce4
#
_entry.id   f6563c72077da21f6ab2a7f9604b6ce4
#
_cell.length_a   1.000
_cell.length_b   1.000
_cell.length_c   1.000
_cell.angle_alpha   90.00
_cell.angle_beta   90.00
_cell.angle_gamma   90.00
#
_symmetry.space_group_name_H-M   'P 1'
#
loop_
_entity.id
_entity.type
_entity.pdbx_description
1 polymer ?
#
loop_
_entity_poly.entity_id
_entity_poly.type
_entity_poly.pdbx_seq_one_letter_code
_entity_poly.pdbx_strand_id
1 'polypeptide(L)'
;ENVLAGRINPPPSYSKVPPWVMRALLRALDTAPEARYPSLDALLAILERDPARMRRRGLAAAGLSLLVMGSTALAWSSWHQRQAQLCTGGPEKLVGIWDVPRKTAIEKAFFATGRDYARDTWVRVREALDVYTQEWQAMHQDTCAATRIRGEQSEAVMSLRMACLEGRRQELSALTEVFTDADETVVEKAIFATSSLRRLWGCADVEALMSEVKPPEDTTTRRSVEAVRAQLARVKALTEAGKFKEALELATEVAQRAPTLGYSPVHAEALFMQAWVQIISGENKGVPPLLTESLWLAHASRHDTIATAATVRLMGYYNQRGPVEEANRWQAFAQASLDRLGENGELRAIYHN
;
A
#
# COMPACT_ATOMS: atom_id res chain seq x y z
N GLU A 1 70.59 -37.93 53.12
CA GLU A 1 69.88 -37.57 54.39
C GLU A 1 68.67 -36.65 54.15
N ASN A 2 68.77 -35.63 53.32
CA ASN A 2 67.65 -34.72 53.13
C ASN A 2 66.39 -35.30 52.42
N VAL A 3 66.55 -36.27 51.54
CA VAL A 3 65.46 -36.99 50.90
C VAL A 3 64.65 -37.84 51.83
N LEU A 4 65.31 -38.55 52.72
CA LEU A 4 64.65 -39.34 53.75
C LEU A 4 63.96 -38.53 54.84
N ALA A 5 64.36 -37.27 55.02
CA ALA A 5 63.77 -36.30 55.96
C ALA A 5 62.66 -35.46 55.31
N GLY A 6 62.29 -35.75 54.06
CA GLY A 6 61.29 -35.03 53.34
C GLY A 6 61.56 -33.51 53.07
N ARG A 7 62.84 -33.12 53.19
CA ARG A 7 63.24 -31.69 52.99
C ARG A 7 63.47 -31.43 51.52
N ILE A 8 62.49 -30.79 50.89
CA ILE A 8 62.60 -30.32 49.52
C ILE A 8 62.94 -28.82 49.51
N ASN A 9 64.03 -28.46 48.87
CA ASN A 9 64.40 -27.05 48.75
C ASN A 9 63.36 -26.26 47.93
N PRO A 10 62.94 -25.11 48.41
CA PRO A 10 62.01 -24.25 47.62
C PRO A 10 62.67 -23.87 46.26
N PRO A 11 61.89 -23.72 45.19
CA PRO A 11 62.41 -23.29 43.91
C PRO A 11 63.04 -21.89 44.06
N PRO A 12 64.06 -21.60 43.24
CA PRO A 12 64.67 -20.27 43.22
C PRO A 12 63.62 -19.18 42.97
N SER A 13 63.76 -18.01 43.59
CA SER A 13 62.79 -16.91 43.47
C SER A 13 62.56 -16.42 42.03
N TYR A 14 63.46 -16.72 41.08
CA TYR A 14 63.32 -16.42 39.66
C TYR A 14 62.61 -17.55 38.84
N SER A 15 62.23 -18.62 39.49
CA SER A 15 61.55 -19.73 38.82
C SER A 15 60.13 -19.36 38.40
N LYS A 16 59.86 -19.43 37.12
CA LYS A 16 58.51 -19.16 36.50
C LYS A 16 57.63 -20.38 36.52
N VAL A 17 57.88 -21.39 37.37
CA VAL A 17 57.07 -22.60 37.46
C VAL A 17 55.71 -22.26 38.06
N PRO A 18 54.60 -22.57 37.38
CA PRO A 18 53.26 -22.30 37.89
C PRO A 18 52.99 -23.05 39.20
N PRO A 19 52.30 -22.42 40.19
CA PRO A 19 52.05 -23.03 41.50
C PRO A 19 51.35 -24.45 41.47
N TRP A 20 50.58 -24.68 40.45
CA TRP A 20 49.92 -25.98 40.27
C TRP A 20 50.90 -27.11 39.88
N VAL A 21 51.88 -26.81 39.04
CA VAL A 21 52.97 -27.75 38.71
C VAL A 21 53.80 -28.05 39.93
N MET A 22 54.15 -27.04 40.72
CA MET A 22 54.89 -27.24 41.96
C MET A 22 54.13 -28.15 42.94
N ARG A 23 52.81 -27.92 43.10
CA ARG A 23 52.01 -28.78 43.97
C ARG A 23 51.95 -30.24 43.48
N ALA A 24 51.85 -30.46 42.16
CA ALA A 24 51.86 -31.78 41.59
C ALA A 24 53.18 -32.46 41.79
N LEU A 25 54.32 -31.78 41.66
CA LEU A 25 55.65 -32.35 41.90
C LEU A 25 55.90 -32.65 43.40
N LEU A 26 55.50 -31.75 44.28
CA LEU A 26 55.64 -31.96 45.74
C LEU A 26 54.84 -33.16 46.19
N ARG A 27 53.64 -33.44 45.69
CA ARG A 27 52.86 -34.60 45.96
C ARG A 27 53.52 -35.88 45.42
N ALA A 28 54.16 -35.81 44.26
CA ALA A 28 54.85 -36.95 43.67
C ALA A 28 56.11 -37.31 44.51
N LEU A 29 56.69 -36.38 45.21
CA LEU A 29 57.88 -36.52 46.04
C LEU A 29 57.58 -36.75 47.55
N ASP A 30 56.34 -36.95 47.93
CA ASP A 30 55.91 -37.17 49.32
C ASP A 30 56.66 -38.36 49.92
N THR A 31 57.01 -38.28 51.24
CA THR A 31 57.70 -39.32 51.93
C THR A 31 56.83 -40.58 52.13
N ALA A 32 55.51 -40.40 52.29
CA ALA A 32 54.55 -41.51 52.40
C ALA A 32 54.15 -42.04 51.01
N PRO A 33 54.41 -43.29 50.66
CA PRO A 33 54.08 -43.87 49.37
C PRO A 33 52.58 -43.71 48.98
N GLU A 34 51.71 -43.83 49.98
CA GLU A 34 50.26 -43.78 49.85
C GLU A 34 49.79 -42.31 49.45
N ALA A 35 50.56 -41.28 49.81
CA ALA A 35 50.27 -39.93 49.50
C ALA A 35 50.67 -39.51 48.04
N ARG A 36 51.53 -40.37 47.42
CA ARG A 36 51.99 -40.14 46.03
C ARG A 36 50.89 -40.48 45.03
N TYR A 37 51.18 -40.19 43.78
CA TYR A 37 50.32 -40.63 42.65
C TYR A 37 50.47 -42.14 42.45
N PRO A 38 49.40 -42.90 42.13
CA PRO A 38 49.43 -44.34 41.96
C PRO A 38 50.31 -44.79 40.79
N SER A 39 50.61 -43.98 39.85
CA SER A 39 51.50 -44.22 38.72
C SER A 39 52.11 -42.93 38.16
N LEU A 40 53.19 -43.06 37.40
CA LEU A 40 53.79 -41.92 36.66
C LEU A 40 52.82 -41.37 35.64
N ASP A 41 52.01 -42.23 35.01
CA ASP A 41 50.98 -41.79 34.06
C ASP A 41 49.93 -40.89 34.72
N ALA A 42 49.56 -41.14 35.97
CA ALA A 42 48.64 -40.29 36.71
C ALA A 42 49.23 -38.93 37.03
N LEU A 43 50.52 -38.78 37.25
CA LEU A 43 51.24 -37.53 37.39
C LEU A 43 51.32 -36.80 36.07
N LEU A 44 51.68 -37.47 34.99
CA LEU A 44 51.77 -36.89 33.65
C LEU A 44 50.41 -36.37 33.19
N ALA A 45 49.34 -37.11 33.41
CA ALA A 45 47.98 -36.69 33.08
C ALA A 45 47.54 -35.38 33.80
N ILE A 46 48.06 -35.15 35.03
CA ILE A 46 47.81 -33.89 35.77
C ILE A 46 48.68 -32.77 35.21
N LEU A 47 49.93 -33.05 34.86
CA LEU A 47 50.83 -32.04 34.28
C LEU A 47 50.43 -31.61 32.87
N GLU A 48 49.76 -32.49 32.11
CA GLU A 48 49.19 -32.16 30.81
C GLU A 48 47.95 -31.25 30.89
N ARG A 49 47.23 -31.27 32.03
CA ARG A 49 46.04 -30.44 32.27
C ARG A 49 46.39 -29.05 32.76
N ASP A 50 46.91 -28.20 31.86
CA ASP A 50 47.19 -26.77 32.17
C ASP A 50 45.89 -26.00 32.41
N PRO A 51 45.57 -25.63 33.68
CA PRO A 51 44.32 -24.90 33.99
C PRO A 51 44.30 -23.49 33.39
N ALA A 52 45.46 -22.92 33.06
CA ALA A 52 45.52 -21.62 32.41
C ALA A 52 45.11 -21.71 30.92
N ARG A 53 45.43 -22.83 30.27
CA ARG A 53 44.96 -23.10 28.89
C ARG A 53 43.45 -23.30 28.84
N MET A 54 42.87 -24.05 29.80
CA MET A 54 41.42 -24.22 29.85
C MET A 54 40.69 -22.90 30.08
N ARG A 55 41.17 -22.06 31.01
CA ARG A 55 40.60 -20.71 31.24
C ARG A 55 40.72 -19.82 30.01
N ARG A 56 41.86 -19.79 29.34
CA ARG A 56 42.06 -19.00 28.10
C ARG A 56 41.11 -19.47 26.98
N ARG A 57 40.95 -20.79 26.79
CA ARG A 57 40.02 -21.37 25.83
C ARG A 57 38.57 -21.02 26.18
N GLY A 58 38.18 -21.12 27.44
CA GLY A 58 36.86 -20.72 27.94
C GLY A 58 36.56 -19.23 27.70
N LEU A 59 37.53 -18.34 28.01
CA LEU A 59 37.37 -16.89 27.75
C LEU A 59 37.30 -16.56 26.25
N ALA A 60 38.13 -17.24 25.45
CA ALA A 60 38.09 -17.08 23.99
C ALA A 60 36.76 -17.56 23.40
N ALA A 61 36.23 -18.69 23.86
CA ALA A 61 34.93 -19.23 23.44
C ALA A 61 33.78 -18.31 23.87
N ALA A 62 33.81 -17.80 25.12
CA ALA A 62 32.81 -16.83 25.59
C ALA A 62 32.85 -15.51 24.82
N GLY A 63 34.05 -14.97 24.54
CA GLY A 63 34.23 -13.77 23.72
C GLY A 63 33.71 -13.98 22.29
N LEU A 64 34.01 -15.12 21.67
CA LEU A 64 33.51 -15.45 20.34
C LEU A 64 31.96 -15.58 20.32
N SER A 65 31.39 -16.22 21.34
CA SER A 65 29.93 -16.35 21.47
C SER A 65 29.23 -14.99 21.62
N LEU A 66 29.80 -14.08 22.41
CA LEU A 66 29.29 -12.71 22.55
C LEU A 66 29.39 -11.90 21.25
N LEU A 67 30.48 -12.06 20.49
CA LEU A 67 30.62 -11.41 19.17
C LEU A 67 29.61 -11.94 18.17
N VAL A 68 29.38 -13.25 18.13
CA VAL A 68 28.37 -13.86 17.25
C VAL A 68 26.97 -13.40 17.64
N MET A 69 26.62 -13.42 18.92
CA MET A 69 25.30 -12.93 19.37
C MET A 69 25.12 -11.43 19.09
N GLY A 70 26.15 -10.61 19.32
CA GLY A 70 26.10 -9.18 19.02
C GLY A 70 25.94 -8.90 17.53
N SER A 71 26.70 -9.59 16.68
CA SER A 71 26.61 -9.45 15.23
C SER A 71 25.27 -9.93 14.66
N THR A 72 24.70 -11.03 15.17
CA THR A 72 23.37 -11.51 14.77
C THR A 72 22.26 -10.56 15.22
N ALA A 73 22.32 -10.01 16.42
CA ALA A 73 21.37 -9.01 16.90
C ALA A 73 21.41 -7.72 16.07
N LEU A 74 22.61 -7.23 15.72
CA LEU A 74 22.80 -6.06 14.87
C LEU A 74 22.32 -6.32 13.43
N ALA A 75 22.62 -7.49 12.87
CA ALA A 75 22.15 -7.89 11.55
C ALA A 75 20.62 -8.00 11.53
N TRP A 76 20.02 -8.59 12.55
CA TRP A 76 18.58 -8.69 12.71
C TRP A 76 17.90 -7.32 12.81
N SER A 77 18.43 -6.41 13.66
CA SER A 77 17.88 -5.07 13.82
C SER A 77 17.99 -4.24 12.54
N SER A 78 19.13 -4.31 11.86
CA SER A 78 19.33 -3.60 10.59
C SER A 78 18.44 -4.16 9.46
N TRP A 79 18.20 -5.48 9.45
CA TRP A 79 17.31 -6.11 8.49
C TRP A 79 15.85 -5.69 8.73
N HIS A 80 15.38 -5.72 9.99
CA HIS A 80 14.05 -5.23 10.36
C HIS A 80 13.84 -3.75 10.04
N GLN A 81 14.83 -2.90 10.30
CA GLN A 81 14.74 -1.48 9.96
C GLN A 81 14.66 -1.26 8.45
N ARG A 82 15.44 -1.99 7.65
CA ARG A 82 15.37 -1.92 6.18
C ARG A 82 14.02 -2.39 5.66
N GLN A 83 13.46 -3.46 6.20
CA GLN A 83 12.13 -3.93 5.82
C GLN A 83 11.03 -2.92 6.18
N ALA A 84 11.09 -2.30 7.35
CA ALA A 84 10.13 -1.25 7.74
C ALA A 84 10.18 -0.03 6.80
N GLN A 85 11.34 0.30 6.23
CA GLN A 85 11.50 1.41 5.30
C GLN A 85 11.02 1.10 3.87
N LEU A 86 10.92 -0.17 3.48
CA LEU A 86 10.52 -0.56 2.12
C LEU A 86 9.11 -0.11 1.73
N CYS A 87 8.21 0.12 2.71
CA CYS A 87 6.80 0.39 2.47
C CYS A 87 6.34 1.76 2.98
N THR A 88 7.24 2.71 3.22
CA THR A 88 6.93 4.01 3.84
C THR A 88 6.58 5.13 2.85
N GLY A 89 6.69 4.92 1.55
CA GLY A 89 6.48 5.95 0.50
C GLY A 89 5.05 6.46 0.29
N GLY A 90 4.10 6.16 1.20
CA GLY A 90 2.72 6.60 1.11
C GLY A 90 2.52 8.12 1.27
N PRO A 91 3.06 8.74 2.34
CA PRO A 91 2.92 10.17 2.58
C PRO A 91 3.46 11.05 1.45
N GLU A 92 4.60 10.67 0.87
CA GLU A 92 5.25 11.42 -0.22
C GLU A 92 4.36 11.49 -1.47
N LYS A 93 3.52 10.49 -1.71
CA LYS A 93 2.58 10.46 -2.84
C LYS A 93 1.40 11.41 -2.67
N LEU A 94 1.14 11.91 -1.47
CA LEU A 94 0.09 12.88 -1.18
C LEU A 94 0.59 14.33 -1.12
N VAL A 95 1.90 14.56 -1.29
CA VAL A 95 2.47 15.90 -1.40
C VAL A 95 1.87 16.61 -2.62
N GLY A 96 1.43 17.85 -2.43
CA GLY A 96 0.72 18.65 -3.43
C GLY A 96 -0.75 18.25 -3.65
N ILE A 97 -1.23 17.16 -3.03
CA ILE A 97 -2.63 16.70 -3.12
C ILE A 97 -3.39 17.02 -1.83
N TRP A 98 -2.85 16.58 -0.68
CA TRP A 98 -3.45 16.81 0.63
C TRP A 98 -2.38 17.08 1.69
N ASP A 99 -1.63 18.14 1.51
CA ASP A 99 -0.62 18.67 2.41
C ASP A 99 -1.04 20.02 2.99
N VAL A 100 -0.20 20.59 3.86
CA VAL A 100 -0.50 21.87 4.52
C VAL A 100 -0.72 23.00 3.50
N PRO A 101 0.12 23.19 2.46
CA PRO A 101 -0.10 24.20 1.44
C PRO A 101 -1.44 24.04 0.71
N ARG A 102 -1.80 22.81 0.33
CA ARG A 102 -3.05 22.51 -0.37
C ARG A 102 -4.28 22.81 0.51
N LYS A 103 -4.26 22.36 1.76
CA LYS A 103 -5.31 22.63 2.75
C LYS A 103 -5.53 24.13 2.93
N THR A 104 -4.45 24.90 3.07
CA THR A 104 -4.51 26.35 3.23
C THR A 104 -5.08 27.03 1.98
N ALA A 105 -4.71 26.57 0.77
CA ALA A 105 -5.24 27.11 -0.47
C ALA A 105 -6.75 26.88 -0.59
N ILE A 106 -7.23 25.68 -0.28
CA ILE A 106 -8.66 25.33 -0.30
C ILE A 106 -9.43 26.13 0.75
N GLU A 107 -8.92 26.21 1.98
CA GLU A 107 -9.54 27.02 3.04
C GLU A 107 -9.74 28.47 2.61
N LYS A 108 -8.69 29.06 2.05
CA LYS A 108 -8.73 30.43 1.54
C LYS A 108 -9.77 30.59 0.41
N ALA A 109 -9.82 29.66 -0.55
CA ALA A 109 -10.78 29.69 -1.63
C ALA A 109 -12.22 29.59 -1.11
N PHE A 110 -12.50 28.67 -0.17
CA PHE A 110 -13.82 28.52 0.43
C PHE A 110 -14.26 29.80 1.13
N PHE A 111 -13.38 30.39 1.95
CA PHE A 111 -13.71 31.62 2.70
C PHE A 111 -13.84 32.85 1.80
N ALA A 112 -13.13 32.87 0.66
CA ALA A 112 -13.24 33.96 -0.32
C ALA A 112 -14.62 34.05 -0.99
N THR A 113 -15.42 32.98 -0.96
CA THR A 113 -16.81 33.00 -1.47
C THR A 113 -17.75 33.87 -0.64
N GLY A 114 -17.38 34.19 0.62
CA GLY A 114 -18.18 35.01 1.53
C GLY A 114 -19.48 34.36 2.02
N ARG A 115 -19.67 33.06 1.80
CA ARG A 115 -20.87 32.34 2.26
C ARG A 115 -20.76 32.01 3.75
N ASP A 116 -21.82 32.22 4.49
CA ASP A 116 -21.85 31.98 5.95
C ASP A 116 -21.52 30.54 6.31
N TYR A 117 -21.96 29.57 5.49
CA TYR A 117 -21.72 28.15 5.69
C TYR A 117 -20.34 27.66 5.23
N ALA A 118 -19.56 28.50 4.53
CA ALA A 118 -18.27 28.08 3.95
C ALA A 118 -17.28 27.55 5.02
N ARG A 119 -17.30 28.13 6.21
CA ARG A 119 -16.46 27.70 7.33
C ARG A 119 -16.83 26.30 7.84
N ASP A 120 -18.10 26.04 8.04
CA ASP A 120 -18.58 24.73 8.50
C ASP A 120 -18.40 23.68 7.41
N THR A 121 -18.62 24.04 6.15
CA THR A 121 -18.33 23.16 5.00
C THR A 121 -16.87 22.78 4.96
N TRP A 122 -15.94 23.75 5.11
CA TRP A 122 -14.50 23.47 5.15
C TRP A 122 -14.12 22.51 6.26
N VAL A 123 -14.63 22.71 7.48
CA VAL A 123 -14.32 21.81 8.62
C VAL A 123 -14.71 20.37 8.28
N ARG A 124 -15.93 20.14 7.78
CA ARG A 124 -16.43 18.81 7.41
C ARG A 124 -15.64 18.17 6.26
N VAL A 125 -15.36 18.95 5.22
CA VAL A 125 -14.55 18.50 4.07
C VAL A 125 -13.15 18.11 4.52
N ARG A 126 -12.50 18.97 5.34
CA ARG A 126 -11.16 18.71 5.85
C ARG A 126 -11.12 17.42 6.68
N GLU A 127 -12.06 17.24 7.61
CA GLU A 127 -12.13 16.04 8.45
C GLU A 127 -12.32 14.78 7.60
N ALA A 128 -13.23 14.80 6.63
CA ALA A 128 -13.49 13.66 5.75
C ALA A 128 -12.26 13.31 4.89
N LEU A 129 -11.58 14.32 4.33
CA LEU A 129 -10.38 14.08 3.52
C LEU A 129 -9.16 13.70 4.37
N ASP A 130 -9.05 14.16 5.62
CA ASP A 130 -8.02 13.71 6.57
C ASP A 130 -8.19 12.21 6.85
N VAL A 131 -9.40 11.74 7.11
CA VAL A 131 -9.72 10.32 7.31
C VAL A 131 -9.39 9.52 6.04
N TYR A 132 -9.89 9.97 4.89
CA TYR A 132 -9.67 9.29 3.61
C TYR A 132 -8.18 9.12 3.28
N THR A 133 -7.38 10.15 3.50
CA THR A 133 -5.94 10.11 3.22
C THR A 133 -5.17 9.24 4.21
N GLN A 134 -5.57 9.20 5.47
CA GLN A 134 -5.01 8.28 6.46
C GLN A 134 -5.31 6.83 6.10
N GLU A 135 -6.54 6.51 5.73
CA GLU A 135 -6.93 5.18 5.27
C GLU A 135 -6.19 4.79 3.99
N TRP A 136 -6.02 5.72 3.04
CA TRP A 136 -5.26 5.49 1.81
C TRP A 136 -3.80 5.15 2.12
N GLN A 137 -3.15 5.91 3.00
CA GLN A 137 -1.76 5.65 3.41
C GLN A 137 -1.62 4.29 4.10
N ALA A 138 -2.53 3.98 5.02
CA ALA A 138 -2.55 2.70 5.73
C ALA A 138 -2.70 1.53 4.75
N MET A 139 -3.62 1.60 3.79
CA MET A 139 -3.84 0.55 2.80
C MET A 139 -2.68 0.45 1.82
N HIS A 140 -2.07 1.56 1.42
CA HIS A 140 -0.87 1.57 0.58
C HIS A 140 0.30 0.86 1.27
N GLN A 141 0.53 1.17 2.55
CA GLN A 141 1.55 0.52 3.37
C GLN A 141 1.25 -0.97 3.56
N ASP A 142 0.00 -1.33 3.90
CA ASP A 142 -0.42 -2.73 4.06
C ASP A 142 -0.24 -3.53 2.77
N THR A 143 -0.64 -2.99 1.63
CA THR A 143 -0.48 -3.63 0.31
C THR A 143 0.97 -3.98 0.00
N CYS A 144 1.90 -3.05 0.29
CA CYS A 144 3.33 -3.30 0.15
C CYS A 144 3.82 -4.34 1.16
N ALA A 145 3.44 -4.20 2.43
CA ALA A 145 3.89 -5.08 3.51
C ALA A 145 3.39 -6.52 3.34
N ALA A 146 2.16 -6.72 2.86
CA ALA A 146 1.59 -8.03 2.58
C ALA A 146 2.43 -8.84 1.57
N THR A 147 3.04 -8.17 0.58
CA THR A 147 3.93 -8.84 -0.39
C THR A 147 5.38 -8.89 0.08
N ARG A 148 5.95 -7.73 0.43
CA ARG A 148 7.40 -7.56 0.64
C ARG A 148 7.88 -8.02 2.01
N ILE A 149 7.02 -7.98 3.01
CA ILE A 149 7.37 -8.27 4.40
C ILE A 149 6.74 -9.58 4.85
N ARG A 150 5.43 -9.75 4.64
CA ARG A 150 4.69 -10.90 5.16
C ARG A 150 4.60 -12.08 4.19
N GLY A 151 4.77 -11.84 2.88
CA GLY A 151 4.67 -12.90 1.86
C GLY A 151 3.26 -13.49 1.69
N GLU A 152 2.23 -12.76 2.06
CA GLU A 152 0.82 -13.19 2.05
C GLU A 152 0.18 -13.12 0.67
N GLN A 153 0.74 -12.32 -0.23
CA GLN A 153 0.23 -12.12 -1.58
C GLN A 153 1.36 -12.04 -2.61
N SER A 154 1.04 -12.32 -3.88
CA SER A 154 1.98 -12.25 -4.99
C SER A 154 2.27 -10.81 -5.44
N GLU A 155 3.37 -10.60 -6.17
CA GLU A 155 3.70 -9.32 -6.83
C GLU A 155 2.60 -8.87 -7.81
N ALA A 156 1.93 -9.81 -8.48
CA ALA A 156 0.83 -9.51 -9.38
C ALA A 156 -0.37 -8.91 -8.63
N VAL A 157 -0.73 -9.49 -7.48
CA VAL A 157 -1.80 -8.98 -6.61
C VAL A 157 -1.43 -7.61 -6.04
N MET A 158 -0.18 -7.43 -5.59
CA MET A 158 0.30 -6.12 -5.14
C MET A 158 0.15 -5.07 -6.25
N SER A 159 0.52 -5.40 -7.48
CA SER A 159 0.43 -4.48 -8.62
C SER A 159 -1.01 -4.06 -8.90
N LEU A 160 -1.98 -4.98 -8.83
CA LEU A 160 -3.40 -4.67 -8.99
C LEU A 160 -3.91 -3.75 -7.88
N ARG A 161 -3.62 -4.07 -6.63
CA ARG A 161 -4.01 -3.25 -5.47
C ARG A 161 -3.40 -1.85 -5.53
N MET A 162 -2.11 -1.74 -5.91
CA MET A 162 -1.43 -0.45 -6.07
C MET A 162 -2.00 0.37 -7.24
N ALA A 163 -2.37 -0.26 -8.36
CA ALA A 163 -3.04 0.42 -9.46
C ALA A 163 -4.42 0.97 -9.04
N CYS A 164 -5.19 0.19 -8.28
CA CYS A 164 -6.45 0.66 -7.70
C CYS A 164 -6.23 1.89 -6.79
N LEU A 165 -5.28 1.81 -5.86
CA LEU A 165 -4.95 2.92 -4.95
C LEU A 165 -4.45 4.15 -5.70
N GLU A 166 -3.72 3.97 -6.80
CA GLU A 166 -3.30 5.09 -7.66
C GLU A 166 -4.51 5.77 -8.32
N GLY A 167 -5.50 5.01 -8.79
CA GLY A 167 -6.76 5.57 -9.29
C GLY A 167 -7.51 6.39 -8.22
N ARG A 168 -7.55 5.93 -6.96
CA ARG A 168 -8.13 6.68 -5.83
C ARG A 168 -7.37 7.97 -5.54
N ARG A 169 -6.04 7.92 -5.61
CA ARG A 169 -5.18 9.09 -5.44
C ARG A 169 -5.43 10.14 -6.53
N GLN A 170 -5.63 9.71 -7.78
CA GLN A 170 -5.96 10.61 -8.89
C GLN A 170 -7.33 11.27 -8.70
N GLU A 171 -8.35 10.55 -8.23
CA GLU A 171 -9.65 11.12 -7.89
C GLU A 171 -9.54 12.18 -6.78
N LEU A 172 -8.80 11.87 -5.72
CA LEU A 172 -8.53 12.80 -4.64
C LEU A 172 -7.80 14.05 -5.14
N SER A 173 -6.77 13.87 -5.98
CA SER A 173 -6.00 14.97 -6.57
C SER A 173 -6.89 15.89 -7.41
N ALA A 174 -7.73 15.33 -8.27
CA ALA A 174 -8.65 16.08 -9.10
C ALA A 174 -9.66 16.87 -8.26
N LEU A 175 -10.22 16.24 -7.22
CA LEU A 175 -11.18 16.92 -6.33
C LEU A 175 -10.53 18.09 -5.57
N THR A 176 -9.36 17.86 -4.98
CA THR A 176 -8.65 18.91 -4.23
C THR A 176 -8.19 20.06 -5.14
N GLU A 177 -7.88 19.77 -6.41
CA GLU A 177 -7.59 20.81 -7.41
C GLU A 177 -8.82 21.67 -7.69
N VAL A 178 -9.99 21.07 -7.91
CA VAL A 178 -11.26 21.82 -8.09
C VAL A 178 -11.56 22.68 -6.85
N PHE A 179 -11.26 22.20 -5.65
CA PHE A 179 -11.49 22.96 -4.43
C PHE A 179 -10.55 24.16 -4.24
N THR A 180 -9.36 24.18 -4.88
CA THR A 180 -8.47 25.36 -4.82
C THR A 180 -9.02 26.58 -5.57
N ASP A 181 -9.91 26.35 -6.55
CA ASP A 181 -10.56 27.37 -7.36
C ASP A 181 -12.07 27.44 -7.06
N ALA A 182 -12.43 27.18 -5.77
CA ALA A 182 -13.81 27.08 -5.37
C ALA A 182 -14.56 28.41 -5.47
N ASP A 183 -15.70 28.38 -6.15
CA ASP A 183 -16.75 29.39 -6.08
C ASP A 183 -17.92 28.95 -5.17
N GLU A 184 -18.98 29.72 -5.14
CA GLU A 184 -20.18 29.44 -4.34
C GLU A 184 -20.77 28.05 -4.64
N THR A 185 -20.85 27.68 -5.92
CA THR A 185 -21.39 26.37 -6.36
C THR A 185 -20.54 25.23 -5.86
N VAL A 186 -19.22 25.35 -5.96
CA VAL A 186 -18.27 24.35 -5.45
C VAL A 186 -18.41 24.19 -3.95
N VAL A 187 -18.48 25.28 -3.17
CA VAL A 187 -18.63 25.22 -1.72
C VAL A 187 -19.96 24.56 -1.34
N GLU A 188 -21.06 24.88 -2.04
CA GLU A 188 -22.35 24.23 -1.82
C GLU A 188 -22.30 22.72 -2.04
N LYS A 189 -21.61 22.26 -3.05
CA LYS A 189 -21.50 20.84 -3.42
C LYS A 189 -20.35 20.11 -2.74
N ALA A 190 -19.45 20.81 -2.04
CA ALA A 190 -18.18 20.24 -1.56
C ALA A 190 -18.33 19.02 -0.66
N ILE A 191 -19.32 18.98 0.24
CA ILE A 191 -19.57 17.82 1.11
C ILE A 191 -20.01 16.61 0.27
N PHE A 192 -20.92 16.83 -0.69
CA PHE A 192 -21.37 15.80 -1.60
C PHE A 192 -20.21 15.28 -2.46
N ALA A 193 -19.45 16.16 -3.08
CA ALA A 193 -18.30 15.80 -3.91
C ALA A 193 -17.24 15.01 -3.12
N THR A 194 -17.01 15.37 -1.85
CA THR A 194 -16.10 14.63 -0.97
C THR A 194 -16.64 13.22 -0.68
N SER A 195 -17.93 13.09 -0.39
CA SER A 195 -18.57 11.79 -0.11
C SER A 195 -18.66 10.88 -1.33
N SER A 196 -18.56 11.44 -2.54
CA SER A 196 -18.58 10.71 -3.82
C SER A 196 -17.22 10.13 -4.21
N LEU A 197 -16.16 10.36 -3.43
CA LEU A 197 -14.90 9.64 -3.62
C LEU A 197 -15.12 8.14 -3.43
N ARG A 198 -14.62 7.36 -4.39
CA ARG A 198 -14.76 5.91 -4.33
C ARG A 198 -14.07 5.35 -3.09
N ARG A 199 -14.72 4.42 -2.43
CA ARG A 199 -14.25 3.80 -1.20
C ARG A 199 -12.97 2.99 -1.43
N LEU A 200 -12.08 3.01 -0.44
CA LEU A 200 -10.76 2.36 -0.52
C LEU A 200 -10.84 0.84 -0.34
N TRP A 201 -11.84 0.32 0.39
CA TRP A 201 -11.97 -1.12 0.65
C TRP A 201 -12.03 -1.96 -0.65
N GLY A 202 -12.56 -1.42 -1.76
CA GLY A 202 -12.54 -2.10 -3.06
C GLY A 202 -11.13 -2.40 -3.57
N CYS A 203 -10.10 -1.68 -3.10
CA CYS A 203 -8.70 -1.99 -3.43
C CYS A 203 -8.11 -3.14 -2.59
N ALA A 204 -8.86 -3.66 -1.62
CA ALA A 204 -8.52 -4.88 -0.89
C ALA A 204 -9.22 -6.13 -1.48
N ASP A 205 -10.24 -5.94 -2.29
CA ASP A 205 -10.98 -7.02 -2.94
C ASP A 205 -10.19 -7.56 -4.14
N VAL A 206 -9.36 -8.57 -3.86
CA VAL A 206 -8.47 -9.18 -4.88
C VAL A 206 -9.25 -9.88 -5.97
N GLU A 207 -10.39 -10.50 -5.66
CA GLU A 207 -11.21 -11.22 -6.64
C GLU A 207 -11.81 -10.23 -7.66
N ALA A 208 -12.38 -9.13 -7.19
CA ALA A 208 -12.88 -8.06 -8.04
C ALA A 208 -11.76 -7.44 -8.90
N LEU A 209 -10.58 -7.18 -8.31
CA LEU A 209 -9.43 -6.62 -9.03
C LEU A 209 -8.87 -7.57 -10.10
N MET A 210 -8.92 -8.88 -9.89
CA MET A 210 -8.49 -9.87 -10.88
C MET A 210 -9.45 -9.97 -12.07
N SER A 211 -10.73 -9.61 -11.90
CA SER A 211 -11.71 -9.54 -12.97
C SER A 211 -11.63 -8.25 -13.80
N GLU A 212 -10.89 -7.25 -13.32
CA GLU A 212 -10.70 -5.99 -14.03
C GLU A 212 -9.91 -6.16 -15.34
N VAL A 213 -10.11 -5.19 -16.25
CA VAL A 213 -9.44 -5.16 -17.54
C VAL A 213 -7.94 -4.98 -17.37
N LYS A 214 -7.16 -5.86 -17.98
CA LYS A 214 -5.69 -5.77 -17.92
C LYS A 214 -5.20 -4.46 -18.53
N PRO A 215 -4.26 -3.76 -17.87
CA PRO A 215 -3.64 -2.56 -18.43
C PRO A 215 -2.91 -2.89 -19.74
N PRO A 216 -2.69 -1.89 -20.63
CA PRO A 216 -1.93 -2.09 -21.85
C PRO A 216 -0.52 -2.64 -21.55
N GLU A 217 -0.05 -3.57 -22.38
CA GLU A 217 1.31 -4.13 -22.25
C GLU A 217 2.38 -3.10 -22.61
N ASP A 218 2.14 -2.33 -23.69
CA ASP A 218 3.04 -1.25 -24.10
C ASP A 218 3.06 -0.10 -23.09
N THR A 219 4.26 0.30 -22.68
CA THR A 219 4.47 1.33 -21.66
C THR A 219 4.04 2.73 -22.11
N THR A 220 4.12 3.04 -23.40
CA THR A 220 3.71 4.34 -23.97
C THR A 220 2.20 4.44 -23.94
N THR A 221 1.51 3.42 -24.45
CA THR A 221 0.05 3.31 -24.41
C THR A 221 -0.46 3.34 -22.97
N ARG A 222 0.21 2.65 -22.06
CA ARG A 222 -0.13 2.66 -20.63
C ARG A 222 -0.09 4.06 -20.03
N ARG A 223 0.97 4.83 -20.25
CA ARG A 223 1.08 6.22 -19.79
C ARG A 223 0.00 7.11 -20.38
N SER A 224 -0.32 6.93 -21.67
CA SER A 224 -1.38 7.69 -22.33
C SER A 224 -2.76 7.36 -21.76
N VAL A 225 -3.03 6.09 -21.47
CA VAL A 225 -4.26 5.63 -20.79
C VAL A 225 -4.35 6.21 -19.38
N GLU A 226 -3.25 6.19 -18.61
CA GLU A 226 -3.20 6.80 -17.26
C GLU A 226 -3.49 8.31 -17.31
N ALA A 227 -2.94 9.02 -18.31
CA ALA A 227 -3.21 10.45 -18.52
C ALA A 227 -4.69 10.71 -18.84
N VAL A 228 -5.31 9.87 -19.67
CA VAL A 228 -6.75 9.97 -19.97
C VAL A 228 -7.58 9.68 -18.71
N ARG A 229 -7.25 8.66 -17.94
CA ARG A 229 -7.95 8.37 -16.68
C ARG A 229 -7.83 9.49 -15.66
N ALA A 230 -6.69 10.17 -15.58
CA ALA A 230 -6.54 11.38 -14.75
C ALA A 230 -7.47 12.50 -15.20
N GLN A 231 -7.67 12.69 -16.52
CA GLN A 231 -8.64 13.66 -17.05
C GLN A 231 -10.08 13.23 -16.77
N LEU A 232 -10.42 11.94 -16.87
CA LEU A 232 -11.74 11.44 -16.48
C LEU A 232 -12.00 11.62 -14.97
N ALA A 233 -10.98 11.47 -14.12
CA ALA A 233 -11.10 11.81 -12.70
C ALA A 233 -11.40 13.31 -12.50
N ARG A 234 -10.79 14.20 -13.30
CA ARG A 234 -11.11 15.63 -13.29
C ARG A 234 -12.53 15.90 -13.77
N VAL A 235 -12.99 15.26 -14.85
CA VAL A 235 -14.39 15.36 -15.31
C VAL A 235 -15.34 14.98 -14.17
N LYS A 236 -15.08 13.86 -13.49
CA LYS A 236 -15.88 13.44 -12.34
C LYS A 236 -15.89 14.51 -11.24
N ALA A 237 -14.74 15.01 -10.83
CA ALA A 237 -14.61 16.02 -9.78
C ALA A 237 -15.36 17.31 -10.14
N LEU A 238 -15.26 17.80 -11.39
CA LEU A 238 -15.99 18.96 -11.87
C LEU A 238 -17.51 18.73 -11.84
N THR A 239 -17.96 17.54 -12.27
CA THR A 239 -19.39 17.20 -12.28
C THR A 239 -19.95 17.14 -10.86
N GLU A 240 -19.27 16.49 -9.92
CA GLU A 240 -19.65 16.37 -8.52
C GLU A 240 -19.64 17.74 -7.80
N ALA A 241 -18.75 18.64 -8.24
CA ALA A 241 -18.67 20.02 -7.75
C ALA A 241 -19.66 20.98 -8.43
N GLY A 242 -20.52 20.50 -9.35
CA GLY A 242 -21.53 21.31 -10.04
C GLY A 242 -21.01 22.14 -11.22
N LYS A 243 -19.77 21.93 -11.66
CA LYS A 243 -19.13 22.61 -12.80
C LYS A 243 -19.44 21.90 -14.12
N PHE A 244 -20.73 21.78 -14.45
CA PHE A 244 -21.21 20.92 -15.54
C PHE A 244 -20.70 21.36 -16.93
N LYS A 245 -20.60 22.66 -17.20
CA LYS A 245 -20.11 23.17 -18.49
C LYS A 245 -18.66 22.75 -18.72
N GLU A 246 -17.80 23.04 -17.78
CA GLU A 246 -16.37 22.68 -17.83
C GLU A 246 -16.17 21.15 -17.88
N ALA A 247 -16.98 20.42 -17.12
CA ALA A 247 -16.98 18.95 -17.13
C ALA A 247 -17.36 18.40 -18.51
N LEU A 248 -18.38 18.95 -19.17
CA LEU A 248 -18.84 18.49 -20.48
C LEU A 248 -17.85 18.80 -21.59
N GLU A 249 -17.25 20.00 -21.57
CA GLU A 249 -16.20 20.38 -22.49
C GLU A 249 -15.03 19.42 -22.43
N LEU A 250 -14.52 19.17 -21.22
CA LEU A 250 -13.41 18.23 -21.00
C LEU A 250 -13.79 16.79 -21.35
N ALA A 251 -14.98 16.32 -20.95
CA ALA A 251 -15.45 14.97 -21.25
C ALA A 251 -15.55 14.72 -22.76
N THR A 252 -16.04 15.72 -23.50
CA THR A 252 -16.15 15.65 -24.97
C THR A 252 -14.77 15.58 -25.63
N GLU A 253 -13.82 16.43 -25.22
CA GLU A 253 -12.43 16.38 -25.69
C GLU A 253 -11.80 15.00 -25.45
N VAL A 254 -11.95 14.47 -24.23
CA VAL A 254 -11.39 13.19 -23.85
C VAL A 254 -12.00 12.05 -24.65
N ALA A 255 -13.33 12.04 -24.84
CA ALA A 255 -14.03 11.04 -25.64
C ALA A 255 -13.60 11.05 -27.12
N GLN A 256 -13.36 12.22 -27.70
CA GLN A 256 -12.86 12.35 -29.08
C GLN A 256 -11.42 11.85 -29.23
N ARG A 257 -10.59 12.00 -28.20
CA ARG A 257 -9.18 11.58 -28.25
C ARG A 257 -8.98 10.12 -27.88
N ALA A 258 -9.81 9.54 -27.03
CA ALA A 258 -9.64 8.17 -26.51
C ALA A 258 -9.48 7.09 -27.59
N PRO A 259 -10.21 7.13 -28.75
CA PRO A 259 -10.06 6.15 -29.83
C PRO A 259 -8.64 6.07 -30.40
N THR A 260 -7.90 7.20 -30.43
CA THR A 260 -6.55 7.25 -31.02
C THR A 260 -5.51 6.44 -30.23
N LEU A 261 -5.82 6.03 -29.01
CA LEU A 261 -4.95 5.23 -28.15
C LEU A 261 -4.98 3.74 -28.49
N GLY A 262 -5.94 3.27 -29.30
CA GLY A 262 -6.10 1.86 -29.65
C GLY A 262 -6.42 0.95 -28.46
N TYR A 263 -6.92 1.53 -27.34
CA TYR A 263 -7.24 0.78 -26.11
C TYR A 263 -8.73 0.99 -25.77
N SER A 264 -9.56 0.04 -26.24
CA SER A 264 -11.02 0.11 -26.14
C SER A 264 -11.59 0.34 -24.73
N PRO A 265 -11.00 -0.21 -23.63
CA PRO A 265 -11.54 0.05 -22.31
C PRO A 265 -11.60 1.53 -21.93
N VAL A 266 -10.54 2.30 -22.18
CA VAL A 266 -10.52 3.73 -21.84
C VAL A 266 -11.43 4.54 -22.77
N HIS A 267 -11.64 4.09 -24.01
CA HIS A 267 -12.63 4.70 -24.90
C HIS A 267 -14.06 4.49 -24.36
N ALA A 268 -14.39 3.30 -23.88
CA ALA A 268 -15.66 3.01 -23.23
C ALA A 268 -15.86 3.89 -21.97
N GLU A 269 -14.81 4.01 -21.13
CA GLU A 269 -14.82 4.87 -19.95
C GLU A 269 -15.10 6.34 -20.30
N ALA A 270 -14.48 6.83 -21.39
CA ALA A 270 -14.63 8.23 -21.83
C ALA A 270 -16.04 8.55 -22.36
N LEU A 271 -16.60 7.68 -23.21
CA LEU A 271 -17.97 7.80 -23.70
C LEU A 271 -19.01 7.73 -22.58
N PHE A 272 -18.81 6.79 -21.65
CA PHE A 272 -19.66 6.67 -20.46
C PHE A 272 -19.63 7.98 -19.64
N MET A 273 -18.45 8.53 -19.40
CA MET A 273 -18.28 9.75 -18.62
C MET A 273 -18.94 10.95 -19.31
N GLN A 274 -18.80 11.09 -20.62
CA GLN A 274 -19.47 12.14 -21.38
C GLN A 274 -21.00 12.03 -21.27
N ALA A 275 -21.54 10.83 -21.45
CA ALA A 275 -22.98 10.59 -21.31
C ALA A 275 -23.46 10.86 -19.87
N TRP A 276 -22.69 10.49 -18.87
CA TRP A 276 -23.02 10.73 -17.47
C TRP A 276 -23.08 12.22 -17.14
N VAL A 277 -22.12 13.02 -17.60
CA VAL A 277 -22.16 14.48 -17.44
C VAL A 277 -23.40 15.07 -18.09
N GLN A 278 -23.74 14.63 -19.31
CA GLN A 278 -24.95 15.10 -20.01
C GLN A 278 -26.23 14.76 -19.20
N ILE A 279 -26.32 13.58 -18.63
CA ILE A 279 -27.47 13.19 -17.79
C ILE A 279 -27.59 14.13 -16.58
N ILE A 280 -26.50 14.34 -15.87
CA ILE A 280 -26.50 15.13 -14.61
C ILE A 280 -26.74 16.64 -14.90
N SER A 281 -26.21 17.17 -16.01
CA SER A 281 -26.44 18.55 -16.43
C SER A 281 -27.83 18.79 -17.03
N GLY A 282 -28.59 17.73 -17.32
CA GLY A 282 -29.90 17.82 -17.98
C GLY A 282 -29.82 17.91 -19.51
N GLU A 283 -28.64 17.89 -20.11
CA GLU A 283 -28.41 17.88 -21.55
C GLU A 283 -28.52 16.49 -22.13
N ASN A 284 -29.75 16.02 -22.31
CA ASN A 284 -30.01 14.62 -22.65
C ASN A 284 -29.91 14.26 -24.16
N LYS A 285 -29.55 15.24 -25.01
CA LYS A 285 -29.46 15.03 -26.45
C LYS A 285 -28.22 14.22 -26.79
N GLY A 286 -28.41 13.03 -27.38
CA GLY A 286 -27.31 12.15 -27.79
C GLY A 286 -26.84 11.17 -26.70
N VAL A 287 -27.46 11.11 -25.53
CA VAL A 287 -27.08 10.19 -24.43
C VAL A 287 -27.21 8.71 -24.82
N PRO A 288 -28.33 8.22 -25.41
CA PRO A 288 -28.44 6.79 -25.73
C PRO A 288 -27.36 6.28 -26.70
N PRO A 289 -27.02 6.97 -27.80
CA PRO A 289 -25.92 6.54 -28.65
C PRO A 289 -24.57 6.42 -27.92
N LEU A 290 -24.21 7.39 -27.09
CA LEU A 290 -22.96 7.38 -26.32
C LEU A 290 -22.90 6.20 -25.34
N LEU A 291 -23.99 5.97 -24.60
CA LEU A 291 -24.07 4.83 -23.67
C LEU A 291 -24.06 3.49 -24.40
N THR A 292 -24.72 3.41 -25.57
CA THR A 292 -24.76 2.17 -26.36
C THR A 292 -23.38 1.86 -26.93
N GLU A 293 -22.67 2.83 -27.47
CA GLU A 293 -21.32 2.64 -27.97
C GLU A 293 -20.35 2.28 -26.82
N SER A 294 -20.43 2.99 -25.69
CA SER A 294 -19.67 2.65 -24.48
C SER A 294 -19.93 1.20 -24.06
N LEU A 295 -21.19 0.76 -24.04
CA LEU A 295 -21.58 -0.61 -23.68
C LEU A 295 -20.94 -1.63 -24.62
N TRP A 296 -21.00 -1.44 -25.95
CA TRP A 296 -20.40 -2.36 -26.90
C TRP A 296 -18.88 -2.46 -26.78
N LEU A 297 -18.20 -1.32 -26.63
CA LEU A 297 -16.77 -1.30 -26.41
C LEU A 297 -16.37 -1.97 -25.08
N ALA A 298 -17.14 -1.72 -24.02
CA ALA A 298 -16.93 -2.34 -22.73
C ALA A 298 -17.12 -3.87 -22.79
N HIS A 299 -18.19 -4.36 -23.44
CA HIS A 299 -18.38 -5.81 -23.63
C HIS A 299 -17.26 -6.44 -24.47
N ALA A 300 -16.87 -5.83 -25.58
CA ALA A 300 -15.80 -6.32 -26.43
C ALA A 300 -14.46 -6.43 -25.71
N SER A 301 -14.21 -5.55 -24.73
CA SER A 301 -12.98 -5.50 -23.93
C SER A 301 -13.11 -6.16 -22.54
N ARG A 302 -14.24 -6.80 -22.22
CA ARG A 302 -14.55 -7.41 -20.92
C ARG A 302 -14.49 -6.42 -19.74
N HIS A 303 -14.83 -5.17 -20.00
CA HIS A 303 -14.92 -4.15 -18.97
C HIS A 303 -16.30 -4.16 -18.30
N ASP A 304 -16.55 -5.18 -17.49
CA ASP A 304 -17.87 -5.47 -16.94
C ASP A 304 -18.45 -4.33 -16.10
N THR A 305 -17.59 -3.59 -15.37
CA THR A 305 -18.03 -2.44 -14.56
C THR A 305 -18.64 -1.34 -15.44
N ILE A 306 -17.98 -0.94 -16.54
CA ILE A 306 -18.51 0.09 -17.45
C ILE A 306 -19.71 -0.45 -18.24
N ALA A 307 -19.68 -1.71 -18.67
CA ALA A 307 -20.82 -2.32 -19.35
C ALA A 307 -22.08 -2.29 -18.47
N THR A 308 -21.96 -2.67 -17.21
CA THR A 308 -23.06 -2.63 -16.24
C THR A 308 -23.51 -1.19 -15.97
N ALA A 309 -22.58 -0.27 -15.75
CA ALA A 309 -22.89 1.14 -15.51
C ALA A 309 -23.64 1.77 -16.70
N ALA A 310 -23.21 1.53 -17.93
CA ALA A 310 -23.87 2.01 -19.14
C ALA A 310 -25.29 1.44 -19.27
N THR A 311 -25.46 0.14 -18.98
CA THR A 311 -26.77 -0.53 -19.02
C THR A 311 -27.75 0.06 -17.99
N VAL A 312 -27.30 0.26 -16.75
CA VAL A 312 -28.11 0.88 -15.68
C VAL A 312 -28.52 2.31 -16.05
N ARG A 313 -27.61 3.07 -16.66
CA ARG A 313 -27.92 4.46 -17.13
C ARG A 313 -28.88 4.47 -18.33
N LEU A 314 -28.76 3.52 -19.27
CA LEU A 314 -29.74 3.36 -20.35
C LEU A 314 -31.13 3.04 -19.80
N MET A 315 -31.22 2.09 -18.84
CA MET A 315 -32.47 1.82 -18.15
C MET A 315 -33.07 3.09 -17.53
N GLY A 316 -32.30 3.82 -16.73
CA GLY A 316 -32.78 5.07 -16.11
C GLY A 316 -33.21 6.13 -17.13
N TYR A 317 -32.48 6.26 -18.24
CA TYR A 317 -32.84 7.17 -19.32
C TYR A 317 -34.20 6.82 -19.94
N TYR A 318 -34.40 5.53 -20.31
CA TYR A 318 -35.63 5.08 -20.95
C TYR A 318 -36.80 5.03 -19.98
N ASN A 319 -36.61 4.77 -18.69
CA ASN A 319 -37.66 4.88 -17.67
C ASN A 319 -38.23 6.31 -17.56
N GLN A 320 -37.40 7.31 -17.79
CA GLN A 320 -37.84 8.71 -17.67
C GLN A 320 -38.33 9.32 -18.98
N ARG A 321 -37.83 8.87 -20.13
CA ARG A 321 -37.95 9.59 -21.41
C ARG A 321 -38.23 8.71 -22.63
N GLY A 322 -38.25 7.37 -22.47
CA GLY A 322 -38.36 6.45 -23.59
C GLY A 322 -39.69 5.66 -23.63
N PRO A 323 -39.88 4.81 -24.65
CA PRO A 323 -40.95 3.84 -24.68
C PRO A 323 -40.81 2.82 -23.55
N VAL A 324 -41.94 2.36 -23.00
CA VAL A 324 -41.94 1.40 -21.87
C VAL A 324 -41.29 0.08 -22.27
N GLU A 325 -41.45 -0.35 -23.51
CA GLU A 325 -40.82 -1.56 -24.03
C GLU A 325 -39.30 -1.53 -23.99
N GLU A 326 -38.71 -0.38 -24.32
CA GLU A 326 -37.25 -0.18 -24.20
C GLU A 326 -36.82 -0.15 -22.73
N ALA A 327 -37.56 0.55 -21.87
CA ALA A 327 -37.30 0.57 -20.45
C ALA A 327 -37.26 -0.85 -19.85
N ASN A 328 -38.27 -1.67 -20.15
CA ASN A 328 -38.36 -3.07 -19.69
C ASN A 328 -37.20 -3.94 -20.23
N ARG A 329 -36.80 -3.74 -21.47
CA ARG A 329 -35.66 -4.45 -22.07
C ARG A 329 -34.36 -4.12 -21.34
N TRP A 330 -34.09 -2.83 -21.12
CA TRP A 330 -32.91 -2.38 -20.41
C TRP A 330 -32.92 -2.76 -18.93
N GLN A 331 -34.08 -2.83 -18.29
CA GLN A 331 -34.23 -3.31 -16.92
C GLN A 331 -33.77 -4.78 -16.78
N ALA A 332 -34.25 -5.66 -17.66
CA ALA A 332 -33.84 -7.08 -17.64
C ALA A 332 -32.33 -7.23 -17.87
N PHE A 333 -31.78 -6.44 -18.81
CA PHE A 333 -30.36 -6.48 -19.10
C PHE A 333 -29.49 -5.90 -17.96
N ALA A 334 -29.96 -4.83 -17.32
CA ALA A 334 -29.28 -4.23 -16.14
C ALA A 334 -29.26 -5.22 -14.97
N GLN A 335 -30.37 -5.91 -14.68
CA GLN A 335 -30.42 -6.93 -13.65
C GLN A 335 -29.42 -8.05 -13.90
N ALA A 336 -29.40 -8.62 -15.10
CA ALA A 336 -28.46 -9.67 -15.47
C ALA A 336 -26.98 -9.21 -15.38
N SER A 337 -26.71 -7.96 -15.77
CA SER A 337 -25.37 -7.38 -15.68
C SER A 337 -24.92 -7.17 -14.22
N LEU A 338 -25.83 -6.72 -13.35
CA LEU A 338 -25.57 -6.56 -11.91
C LEU A 338 -25.33 -7.91 -11.23
N ASP A 339 -26.09 -8.94 -11.59
CA ASP A 339 -25.93 -10.29 -11.04
C ASP A 339 -24.57 -10.89 -11.43
N ARG A 340 -24.12 -10.64 -12.66
CA ARG A 340 -22.79 -11.04 -13.13
C ARG A 340 -21.66 -10.28 -12.44
N LEU A 341 -21.84 -8.99 -12.18
CA LEU A 341 -20.83 -8.14 -11.53
C LEU A 341 -20.70 -8.43 -10.02
N GLY A 342 -21.68 -9.08 -9.40
CA GLY A 342 -21.70 -9.38 -7.98
C GLY A 342 -22.11 -8.19 -7.11
N GLU A 343 -21.52 -8.07 -5.91
CA GLU A 343 -21.86 -7.03 -4.93
C GLU A 343 -21.22 -5.68 -5.27
N ASN A 344 -21.73 -4.97 -6.27
CA ASN A 344 -21.42 -3.57 -6.50
C ASN A 344 -22.55 -2.68 -5.94
N GLY A 345 -22.40 -2.26 -4.67
CA GLY A 345 -23.44 -1.52 -3.96
C GLY A 345 -23.79 -0.18 -4.61
N GLU A 346 -22.85 0.51 -5.26
CA GLU A 346 -23.09 1.80 -5.92
C GLU A 346 -24.01 1.62 -7.15
N LEU A 347 -23.70 0.68 -8.04
CA LEU A 347 -24.53 0.42 -9.24
C LEU A 347 -25.88 -0.17 -8.86
N ARG A 348 -25.98 -1.01 -7.83
CA ARG A 348 -27.28 -1.51 -7.32
C ARG A 348 -28.12 -0.39 -6.74
N ALA A 349 -27.54 0.57 -6.01
CA ALA A 349 -28.25 1.74 -5.51
C ALA A 349 -28.84 2.59 -6.65
N ILE A 350 -28.07 2.80 -7.73
CA ILE A 350 -28.55 3.53 -8.90
C ILE A 350 -29.67 2.77 -9.63
N TYR A 351 -29.59 1.44 -9.66
CA TYR A 351 -30.63 0.59 -10.27
C TYR A 351 -31.96 0.66 -9.55
N HIS A 352 -31.95 0.76 -8.21
CA HIS A 352 -33.17 0.79 -7.38
C HIS A 352 -33.79 2.18 -7.21
N ASN A 353 -33.11 3.25 -7.58
CA ASN A 353 -33.62 4.63 -7.57
C ASN A 353 -34.21 5.04 -8.91
#